data_fb28ef7e789135038d0d6c0fd5d758c0
#
_entry.id   fb28ef7e789135038d0d6c0fd5d758c0
#
_cell.length_a   1.000
_cell.length_b   1.000
_cell.length_c   1.000
_cell.angle_alpha   90.00
_cell.angle_beta   90.00
_cell.angle_gamma   90.00
#
_symmetry.space_group_name_H-M   'P 1'
#
loop_
_entity.id
_entity.type
_entity.pdbx_description
1 polymer ?
#
loop_
_entity_poly.entity_id
_entity_poly.type
_entity_poly.pdbx_seq_one_letter_code
_entity_poly.pdbx_strand_id
1 'polypeptide(L)'
;PAINLEKEISAMKKKFLALALTAVMALSLAACGGDTQSTDTDADTSGDESASGSQTYTVGIIQQVQHEALDAATQGFQDALTELLGDSVTIDPQNASGDTANCTTIANNFVSQGVDLIMANGTTALQAAATGTSTIPILGTSVTEYGVALGIDGFTGTTGYNVSGTSDLAPLDQQAEMLHTWFPDAQTVGLLYCSAEPNSQYQVDTV
;
A
#
# COMPACT_ATOMS: atom_id res chain seq x y z
N PRO A 1 -22.65 -11.90 15.07
CA PRO A 1 -22.81 -10.51 15.48
C PRO A 1 -22.07 -9.65 14.49
N ALA A 2 -22.84 -8.98 13.57
CA ALA A 2 -22.27 -8.05 12.61
C ALA A 2 -21.69 -6.86 13.38
N ILE A 3 -20.40 -6.70 13.32
CA ILE A 3 -19.68 -5.55 13.87
C ILE A 3 -20.11 -4.35 13.05
N ASN A 4 -20.60 -3.32 13.72
CA ASN A 4 -21.17 -2.13 13.11
C ASN A 4 -20.02 -1.23 12.61
N LEU A 5 -19.42 -1.65 11.50
CA LEU A 5 -18.22 -1.06 10.87
C LEU A 5 -18.42 0.44 10.57
N GLU A 6 -19.63 0.85 10.19
CA GLU A 6 -19.95 2.25 9.93
C GLU A 6 -19.85 3.16 11.16
N LYS A 7 -20.17 2.64 12.36
CA LYS A 7 -20.02 3.41 13.61
C LYS A 7 -18.57 3.62 14.00
N GLU A 8 -17.71 2.61 13.78
CA GLU A 8 -16.29 2.71 14.06
C GLU A 8 -15.59 3.67 13.11
N ILE A 9 -15.91 3.63 11.81
CA ILE A 9 -15.38 4.56 10.81
C ILE A 9 -15.82 6.00 11.12
N SER A 10 -17.08 6.21 11.51
CA SER A 10 -17.58 7.55 11.90
C SER A 10 -16.92 8.07 13.18
N ALA A 11 -16.61 7.19 14.14
CA ALA A 11 -15.92 7.55 15.38
C ALA A 11 -14.45 7.92 15.14
N MET A 12 -13.77 7.23 14.22
CA MET A 12 -12.40 7.57 13.81
C MET A 12 -12.35 8.91 13.07
N LYS A 13 -13.23 9.17 12.11
CA LYS A 13 -13.30 10.47 11.41
C LYS A 13 -13.47 11.66 12.38
N LYS A 14 -14.27 11.50 13.43
CA LYS A 14 -14.47 12.55 14.47
C LYS A 14 -13.23 12.76 15.35
N LYS A 15 -12.46 11.71 15.65
CA LYS A 15 -11.22 11.81 16.44
C LYS A 15 -10.10 12.49 15.65
N PHE A 16 -9.97 12.21 14.35
CA PHE A 16 -9.00 12.89 13.49
C PHE A 16 -9.35 14.38 13.27
N LEU A 17 -10.62 14.72 13.14
CA LEU A 17 -11.06 16.11 13.01
C LEU A 17 -10.80 16.91 14.30
N ALA A 18 -10.96 16.30 15.47
CA ALA A 18 -10.67 16.95 16.76
C ALA A 18 -9.15 17.17 16.97
N LEU A 19 -8.30 16.27 16.48
CA LEU A 19 -6.85 16.40 16.61
C LEU A 19 -6.29 17.50 15.68
N ALA A 20 -6.88 17.67 14.49
CA ALA A 20 -6.49 18.73 13.55
C ALA A 20 -6.86 20.14 14.07
N LEU A 21 -7.99 20.28 14.78
CA LEU A 21 -8.42 21.59 15.32
C LEU A 21 -7.54 22.05 16.50
N THR A 22 -6.97 21.14 17.29
CA THR A 22 -6.11 21.51 18.42
C THR A 22 -4.70 21.97 18.01
N ALA A 23 -4.20 21.52 16.86
CA ALA A 23 -2.90 21.93 16.33
C ALA A 23 -2.88 23.38 15.81
N VAL A 24 -4.02 23.89 15.33
CA VAL A 24 -4.12 25.27 14.79
C VAL A 24 -4.18 26.34 15.88
N MET A 25 -4.63 26.03 17.09
CA MET A 25 -4.72 26.99 18.19
C MET A 25 -3.40 27.22 18.97
N ALA A 26 -2.38 26.38 18.77
CA ALA A 26 -1.12 26.52 19.50
C ALA A 26 -0.09 27.46 18.85
N LEU A 27 -0.30 27.93 17.62
CA LEU A 27 0.63 28.80 16.90
C LEU A 27 0.30 30.30 16.94
N SER A 28 -0.77 30.75 17.60
CA SER A 28 -1.21 32.15 17.55
C SER A 28 -0.82 33.01 18.76
N LEU A 29 0.07 32.57 19.67
CA LEU A 29 0.42 33.31 20.90
C LEU A 29 1.86 33.80 21.01
N ALA A 30 2.62 33.88 19.92
CA ALA A 30 4.01 34.34 19.96
C ALA A 30 4.27 35.57 19.06
N ALA A 31 3.43 36.60 19.16
CA ALA A 31 3.73 37.89 18.54
C ALA A 31 3.07 39.02 19.33
N CYS A 32 3.69 39.43 20.44
CA CYS A 32 3.53 40.78 20.98
C CYS A 32 4.67 41.07 21.97
N GLY A 33 5.49 42.05 21.64
CA GLY A 33 6.40 42.69 22.58
C GLY A 33 7.63 43.32 21.94
N GLY A 34 7.68 44.67 21.84
CA GLY A 34 8.96 45.40 21.77
C GLY A 34 9.04 46.56 20.79
N ASP A 35 8.95 47.70 21.32
CA ASP A 35 8.88 49.10 20.95
C ASP A 35 9.96 49.65 19.95
N THR A 36 9.52 50.73 19.26
CA THR A 36 10.17 52.00 18.86
C THR A 36 11.03 52.05 17.57
N GLN A 37 10.61 52.78 16.60
CA GLN A 37 11.02 54.07 16.05
C GLN A 37 10.96 54.14 14.51
N SER A 38 10.33 55.22 14.07
CA SER A 38 9.99 55.65 12.73
C SER A 38 11.12 55.72 11.73
N THR A 39 10.85 55.36 10.47
CA THR A 39 11.15 56.20 9.28
C THR A 39 10.31 55.75 8.10
N ASP A 40 9.64 56.69 7.46
CA ASP A 40 8.86 56.53 6.23
C ASP A 40 9.74 55.99 5.08
N THR A 41 9.23 54.97 4.37
CA THR A 41 9.49 54.79 2.94
C THR A 41 8.39 53.89 2.38
N ASP A 42 7.66 54.39 1.40
CA ASP A 42 6.71 53.67 0.58
C ASP A 42 7.38 52.43 -0.06
N ALA A 43 6.79 51.25 0.17
CA ALA A 43 7.09 50.08 -0.61
C ALA A 43 5.82 49.18 -0.65
N ASP A 44 5.24 49.19 -1.82
CA ASP A 44 4.42 48.21 -2.52
C ASP A 44 4.11 46.91 -1.73
N THR A 45 2.86 46.77 -1.33
CA THR A 45 2.30 45.57 -0.70
C THR A 45 2.04 44.55 -1.80
N SER A 46 3.09 43.80 -2.16
CA SER A 46 2.90 42.53 -2.86
C SER A 46 2.34 41.52 -1.85
N GLY A 47 1.05 41.28 -1.91
CA GLY A 47 0.40 40.21 -1.19
C GLY A 47 1.04 38.86 -1.62
N ASP A 48 1.76 38.26 -0.69
CA ASP A 48 2.14 36.86 -0.78
C ASP A 48 0.86 36.01 -0.59
N GLU A 49 0.12 35.84 -1.67
CA GLU A 49 -0.84 34.75 -1.77
C GLU A 49 -0.02 33.46 -1.74
N SER A 50 0.11 32.88 -0.55
CA SER A 50 0.48 31.46 -0.42
C SER A 50 -0.50 30.68 -1.26
N ALA A 51 -0.12 30.42 -2.51
CA ALA A 51 -0.79 29.47 -3.35
C ALA A 51 -0.72 28.11 -2.62
N SER A 52 -1.80 27.75 -1.95
CA SER A 52 -2.07 26.36 -1.56
C SER A 52 -2.21 25.59 -2.85
N GLY A 53 -1.08 25.27 -3.47
CA GLY A 53 -1.01 24.34 -4.58
C GLY A 53 -1.60 23.02 -4.09
N SER A 54 -2.70 22.58 -4.66
CA SER A 54 -3.23 21.24 -4.38
C SER A 54 -2.13 20.26 -4.72
N GLN A 55 -1.62 19.58 -3.70
CA GLN A 55 -0.61 18.53 -3.90
C GLN A 55 -1.25 17.41 -4.70
N THR A 56 -0.66 17.06 -5.82
CA THR A 56 -1.11 15.94 -6.66
C THR A 56 -0.16 14.76 -6.47
N TYR A 57 -0.71 13.56 -6.43
CA TYR A 57 0.03 12.32 -6.25
C TYR A 57 -0.07 11.46 -7.50
N THR A 58 1.00 10.73 -7.79
CA THR A 58 1.03 9.71 -8.85
C THR A 58 1.24 8.35 -8.21
N VAL A 59 0.34 7.41 -8.51
CA VAL A 59 0.36 6.05 -7.95
C VAL A 59 0.47 5.05 -9.07
N GLY A 60 1.54 4.25 -9.07
CA GLY A 60 1.70 3.13 -9.99
C GLY A 60 1.12 1.86 -9.40
N ILE A 61 0.44 1.05 -10.21
CA ILE A 61 -0.05 -0.28 -9.83
C ILE A 61 0.61 -1.33 -10.71
N ILE A 62 1.25 -2.32 -10.09
CA ILE A 62 1.77 -3.51 -10.77
C ILE A 62 0.85 -4.67 -10.43
N GLN A 63 0.00 -5.08 -11.35
CA GLN A 63 -0.77 -6.31 -11.23
C GLN A 63 -0.02 -7.46 -11.88
N GLN A 64 0.25 -8.53 -11.13
CA GLN A 64 1.06 -9.65 -11.60
C GLN A 64 0.47 -10.34 -12.83
N VAL A 65 -0.83 -10.61 -12.81
CA VAL A 65 -1.54 -11.33 -13.89
C VAL A 65 -3.02 -10.95 -13.88
N GLN A 66 -3.69 -11.11 -15.00
CA GLN A 66 -5.14 -10.97 -15.07
C GLN A 66 -5.82 -12.17 -14.38
N HIS A 67 -6.55 -11.89 -13.31
CA HIS A 67 -7.31 -12.86 -12.53
C HIS A 67 -8.40 -12.14 -11.77
N GLU A 68 -9.60 -12.71 -11.66
CA GLU A 68 -10.77 -12.05 -11.05
C GLU A 68 -10.49 -11.48 -9.65
N ALA A 69 -9.75 -12.20 -8.81
CA ALA A 69 -9.42 -11.74 -7.47
C ALA A 69 -8.42 -10.57 -7.48
N LEU A 70 -7.42 -10.61 -8.36
CA LEU A 70 -6.44 -9.52 -8.50
C LEU A 70 -7.08 -8.29 -9.15
N ASP A 71 -7.93 -8.50 -10.14
CA ASP A 71 -8.70 -7.42 -10.79
C ASP A 71 -9.59 -6.71 -9.75
N ALA A 72 -10.27 -7.46 -8.89
CA ALA A 72 -11.09 -6.90 -7.82
C ALA A 72 -10.25 -6.13 -6.77
N ALA A 73 -9.07 -6.64 -6.40
CA ALA A 73 -8.17 -5.95 -5.48
C ALA A 73 -7.63 -4.65 -6.08
N THR A 74 -7.22 -4.67 -7.35
CA THR A 74 -6.78 -3.48 -8.09
C THR A 74 -7.91 -2.45 -8.18
N GLN A 75 -9.11 -2.88 -8.56
CA GLN A 75 -10.25 -1.97 -8.67
C GLN A 75 -10.61 -1.35 -7.32
N GLY A 76 -10.71 -2.16 -6.25
CA GLY A 76 -11.02 -1.65 -4.92
C GLY A 76 -10.00 -0.63 -4.40
N PHE A 77 -8.71 -0.82 -4.71
CA PHE A 77 -7.67 0.15 -4.38
C PHE A 77 -7.85 1.46 -5.15
N GLN A 78 -8.13 1.40 -6.45
CA GLN A 78 -8.38 2.57 -7.29
C GLN A 78 -9.62 3.34 -6.82
N ASP A 79 -10.71 2.64 -6.53
CA ASP A 79 -11.96 3.23 -6.07
C ASP A 79 -11.75 3.98 -4.74
N ALA A 80 -11.04 3.36 -3.80
CA ALA A 80 -10.73 3.97 -2.50
C ALA A 80 -9.85 5.24 -2.64
N LEU A 81 -8.82 5.21 -3.49
CA LEU A 81 -7.98 6.37 -3.74
C LEU A 81 -8.75 7.49 -4.40
N THR A 82 -9.60 7.17 -5.37
CA THR A 82 -10.44 8.15 -6.06
C THR A 82 -11.46 8.77 -5.12
N GLU A 83 -12.07 7.97 -4.23
CA GLU A 83 -12.99 8.49 -3.20
C GLU A 83 -12.29 9.43 -2.20
N LEU A 84 -11.05 9.09 -1.80
CA LEU A 84 -10.33 9.84 -0.76
C LEU A 84 -9.64 11.09 -1.30
N LEU A 85 -9.09 11.05 -2.50
CA LEU A 85 -8.20 12.08 -3.05
C LEU A 85 -8.80 12.82 -4.26
N GLY A 86 -9.82 12.26 -4.91
CA GLY A 86 -10.45 12.87 -6.09
C GLY A 86 -9.45 13.20 -7.19
N ASP A 87 -9.48 14.44 -7.65
CA ASP A 87 -8.59 14.95 -8.71
C ASP A 87 -7.14 15.14 -8.26
N SER A 88 -6.83 14.91 -6.97
CA SER A 88 -5.46 15.02 -6.44
C SER A 88 -4.64 13.75 -6.63
N VAL A 89 -5.16 12.71 -7.26
CA VAL A 89 -4.43 11.48 -7.56
C VAL A 89 -4.52 11.11 -9.02
N THR A 90 -3.36 10.73 -9.59
CA THR A 90 -3.29 10.07 -10.90
C THR A 90 -2.86 8.63 -10.68
N ILE A 91 -3.60 7.67 -11.22
CA ILE A 91 -3.35 6.24 -11.02
C ILE A 91 -2.97 5.62 -12.37
N ASP A 92 -1.85 4.90 -12.42
CA ASP A 92 -1.37 4.16 -13.59
C ASP A 92 -1.37 2.65 -13.31
N PRO A 93 -2.44 1.91 -13.67
CA PRO A 93 -2.49 0.46 -13.52
C PRO A 93 -1.82 -0.24 -14.70
N GLN A 94 -0.84 -1.10 -14.42
CA GLN A 94 -0.11 -1.90 -15.39
C GLN A 94 -0.24 -3.39 -15.06
N ASN A 95 -0.44 -4.24 -16.08
CA ASN A 95 -0.56 -5.69 -15.92
C ASN A 95 0.65 -6.40 -16.56
N ALA A 96 1.34 -7.21 -15.75
CA ALA A 96 2.54 -7.92 -16.20
C ALA A 96 2.23 -9.21 -16.98
N SER A 97 0.97 -9.60 -17.09
CA SER A 97 0.52 -10.78 -17.86
C SER A 97 1.18 -12.10 -17.43
N GLY A 98 1.52 -12.21 -16.15
CA GLY A 98 2.17 -13.40 -15.55
C GLY A 98 3.68 -13.50 -15.83
N ASP A 99 4.29 -12.49 -16.43
CA ASP A 99 5.71 -12.48 -16.77
C ASP A 99 6.52 -11.68 -15.73
N THR A 100 7.50 -12.33 -15.09
CA THR A 100 8.38 -11.72 -14.08
C THR A 100 9.22 -10.57 -14.67
N ALA A 101 9.66 -10.69 -15.92
CA ALA A 101 10.44 -9.63 -16.57
C ALA A 101 9.58 -8.39 -16.84
N ASN A 102 8.30 -8.57 -17.15
CA ASN A 102 7.36 -7.47 -17.26
C ASN A 102 7.12 -6.79 -15.92
N CYS A 103 6.98 -7.54 -14.80
CA CYS A 103 6.90 -6.94 -13.47
C CYS A 103 8.11 -6.03 -13.20
N THR A 104 9.31 -6.50 -13.50
CA THR A 104 10.56 -5.73 -13.33
C THR A 104 10.58 -4.48 -14.23
N THR A 105 10.14 -4.62 -15.47
CA THR A 105 10.09 -3.51 -16.42
C THR A 105 9.11 -2.42 -15.95
N ILE A 106 7.92 -2.81 -15.51
CA ILE A 106 6.91 -1.88 -14.97
C ILE A 106 7.43 -1.18 -13.71
N ALA A 107 8.04 -1.93 -12.77
CA ALA A 107 8.62 -1.36 -11.56
C ALA A 107 9.68 -0.30 -11.89
N ASN A 108 10.62 -0.60 -12.80
CA ASN A 108 11.66 0.33 -13.24
C ASN A 108 11.07 1.58 -13.93
N ASN A 109 10.00 1.43 -14.68
CA ASN A 109 9.30 2.55 -15.30
C ASN A 109 8.71 3.49 -14.24
N PHE A 110 8.03 2.96 -13.22
CA PHE A 110 7.49 3.76 -12.12
C PHE A 110 8.58 4.46 -11.31
N VAL A 111 9.70 3.78 -11.04
CA VAL A 111 10.87 4.39 -10.39
C VAL A 111 11.42 5.54 -11.23
N SER A 112 11.53 5.35 -12.55
CA SER A 112 12.04 6.39 -13.47
C SER A 112 11.09 7.58 -13.59
N GLN A 113 9.79 7.36 -13.48
CA GLN A 113 8.76 8.41 -13.45
C GLN A 113 8.71 9.15 -12.12
N GLY A 114 9.27 8.57 -11.05
CA GLY A 114 9.25 9.15 -9.71
C GLY A 114 7.84 9.15 -9.11
N VAL A 115 7.10 8.06 -9.26
CA VAL A 115 5.76 7.96 -8.64
C VAL A 115 5.84 8.05 -7.12
N ASP A 116 4.78 8.56 -6.48
CA ASP A 116 4.75 8.77 -5.04
C ASP A 116 4.49 7.48 -4.24
N LEU A 117 3.88 6.48 -4.89
CA LEU A 117 3.52 5.19 -4.30
C LEU A 117 3.46 4.11 -5.38
N ILE A 118 3.91 2.91 -5.04
CA ILE A 118 3.68 1.71 -5.87
C ILE A 118 2.77 0.75 -5.10
N MET A 119 1.67 0.34 -5.70
CA MET A 119 0.85 -0.78 -5.26
C MET A 119 1.27 -2.03 -6.04
N ALA A 120 1.66 -3.07 -5.33
CA ALA A 120 2.08 -4.35 -5.90
C ALA A 120 1.02 -5.42 -5.59
N ASN A 121 0.33 -5.90 -6.62
CA ASN A 121 -0.72 -6.89 -6.52
C ASN A 121 -0.19 -8.25 -6.99
N GLY A 122 0.18 -9.09 -6.01
CA GLY A 122 0.81 -10.39 -6.17
C GLY A 122 2.27 -10.43 -5.73
N THR A 123 2.74 -11.64 -5.36
CA THR A 123 4.09 -11.86 -4.79
C THR A 123 5.20 -11.43 -5.74
N THR A 124 5.13 -11.81 -7.02
CA THR A 124 6.16 -11.46 -8.01
C THR A 124 6.18 -9.95 -8.30
N ALA A 125 5.01 -9.30 -8.30
CA ALA A 125 4.92 -7.84 -8.42
C ALA A 125 5.57 -7.13 -7.23
N LEU A 126 5.34 -7.63 -6.00
CA LEU A 126 5.99 -7.12 -4.79
C LEU A 126 7.51 -7.26 -4.85
N GLN A 127 8.02 -8.42 -5.26
CA GLN A 127 9.45 -8.66 -5.39
C GLN A 127 10.10 -7.70 -6.41
N ALA A 128 9.45 -7.49 -7.53
CA ALA A 128 9.92 -6.57 -8.56
C ALA A 128 9.96 -5.11 -8.05
N ALA A 129 8.91 -4.65 -7.38
CA ALA A 129 8.85 -3.32 -6.80
C ALA A 129 9.92 -3.13 -5.71
N ALA A 130 10.04 -4.07 -4.77
CA ALA A 130 11.01 -4.00 -3.67
C ALA A 130 12.47 -4.07 -4.15
N THR A 131 12.72 -4.75 -5.26
CA THR A 131 14.05 -4.77 -5.89
C THR A 131 14.35 -3.45 -6.62
N GLY A 132 13.32 -2.83 -7.21
CA GLY A 132 13.44 -1.61 -8.01
C GLY A 132 13.69 -0.34 -7.20
N THR A 133 13.20 -0.26 -5.96
CA THR A 133 13.33 0.95 -5.13
C THR A 133 13.38 0.65 -3.64
N SER A 134 14.20 1.44 -2.93
CA SER A 134 14.24 1.46 -1.45
C SER A 134 13.66 2.74 -0.86
N THR A 135 13.15 3.64 -1.69
CA THR A 135 12.70 4.99 -1.27
C THR A 135 11.23 5.25 -1.56
N ILE A 136 10.71 4.79 -2.70
CA ILE A 136 9.28 4.92 -2.99
C ILE A 136 8.52 3.94 -2.09
N PRO A 137 7.50 4.38 -1.33
CA PRO A 137 6.65 3.48 -0.56
C PRO A 137 5.98 2.43 -1.44
N ILE A 138 5.92 1.19 -0.94
CA ILE A 138 5.30 0.07 -1.65
C ILE A 138 4.20 -0.52 -0.76
N LEU A 139 3.00 -0.66 -1.31
CA LEU A 139 1.89 -1.38 -0.67
C LEU A 139 1.65 -2.68 -1.41
N GLY A 140 1.85 -3.81 -0.72
CA GLY A 140 1.54 -5.13 -1.25
C GLY A 140 0.10 -5.54 -0.94
N THR A 141 -0.52 -6.23 -1.89
CA THR A 141 -1.79 -6.95 -1.69
C THR A 141 -1.75 -8.26 -2.47
N SER A 142 -2.60 -9.22 -2.13
CA SER A 142 -2.56 -10.57 -2.71
C SER A 142 -1.17 -11.21 -2.57
N VAL A 143 -0.53 -10.98 -1.43
CA VAL A 143 0.79 -11.51 -1.08
C VAL A 143 0.62 -12.53 0.04
N THR A 144 0.99 -13.76 -0.23
CA THR A 144 0.79 -14.88 0.69
C THR A 144 1.60 -14.71 1.97
N GLU A 145 2.92 -14.55 1.84
CA GLU A 145 3.81 -14.43 2.99
C GLU A 145 4.97 -13.48 2.66
N TYR A 146 5.12 -12.39 3.43
CA TYR A 146 6.07 -11.33 3.14
C TYR A 146 7.52 -11.71 3.44
N GLY A 147 7.76 -12.58 4.42
CA GLY A 147 9.11 -13.06 4.74
C GLY A 147 9.70 -13.84 3.57
N VAL A 148 8.92 -14.76 3.00
CA VAL A 148 9.31 -15.54 1.81
C VAL A 148 9.43 -14.62 0.58
N ALA A 149 8.46 -13.73 0.39
CA ALA A 149 8.46 -12.81 -0.75
C ALA A 149 9.70 -11.91 -0.79
N LEU A 150 10.16 -11.44 0.37
CA LEU A 150 11.25 -10.48 0.52
C LEU A 150 12.57 -11.10 1.00
N GLY A 151 12.62 -12.41 1.24
CA GLY A 151 13.80 -13.11 1.75
C GLY A 151 14.18 -12.68 3.17
N ILE A 152 13.19 -12.45 4.05
CA ILE A 152 13.40 -12.03 5.44
C ILE A 152 13.35 -13.25 6.36
N ASP A 153 14.50 -13.69 6.84
CA ASP A 153 14.58 -14.80 7.79
C ASP A 153 13.91 -14.41 9.12
N GLY A 154 13.07 -15.31 9.65
CA GLY A 154 12.40 -15.09 10.93
C GLY A 154 11.41 -13.93 10.91
N PHE A 155 10.72 -13.70 9.81
CA PHE A 155 9.72 -12.64 9.65
C PHE A 155 8.67 -12.66 10.77
N THR A 156 8.45 -11.52 11.41
CA THR A 156 7.54 -11.35 12.54
C THR A 156 6.43 -10.31 12.29
N GLY A 157 6.13 -10.04 11.02
CA GLY A 157 5.08 -9.09 10.62
C GLY A 157 5.58 -7.67 10.34
N THR A 158 6.90 -7.44 10.39
CA THR A 158 7.50 -6.14 10.04
C THR A 158 8.61 -6.35 9.02
N THR A 159 8.52 -5.67 7.88
CA THR A 159 9.49 -5.84 6.79
C THR A 159 10.81 -5.13 7.06
N GLY A 160 10.80 -4.03 7.81
CA GLY A 160 11.98 -3.17 8.04
C GLY A 160 12.40 -2.35 6.81
N TYR A 161 11.59 -2.35 5.75
CA TYR A 161 11.83 -1.65 4.48
C TYR A 161 10.71 -0.65 4.18
N ASN A 162 10.78 -0.02 2.99
CA ASN A 162 9.73 0.84 2.42
C ASN A 162 8.47 0.05 1.95
N VAL A 163 8.25 -1.15 2.48
CA VAL A 163 7.17 -2.07 2.11
C VAL A 163 6.22 -2.25 3.27
N SER A 164 4.92 -2.14 2.99
CA SER A 164 3.81 -2.51 3.87
C SER A 164 2.71 -3.17 3.03
N GLY A 165 1.62 -3.60 3.66
CA GLY A 165 0.49 -4.15 2.91
C GLY A 165 -0.36 -5.14 3.70
N THR A 166 -1.10 -5.97 2.97
CA THR A 166 -1.99 -7.00 3.51
C THR A 166 -1.52 -8.38 3.06
N SER A 167 -1.57 -9.37 3.97
CA SER A 167 -1.31 -10.78 3.65
C SER A 167 -2.63 -11.50 3.36
N ASP A 168 -2.60 -12.42 2.40
CA ASP A 168 -3.69 -13.33 2.08
C ASP A 168 -3.36 -14.80 2.43
N LEU A 169 -2.39 -15.00 3.33
CA LEU A 169 -2.00 -16.34 3.78
C LEU A 169 -3.20 -17.11 4.33
N ALA A 170 -3.53 -18.21 3.67
CA ALA A 170 -4.58 -19.12 4.11
C ALA A 170 -4.13 -19.92 5.34
N PRO A 171 -5.06 -20.42 6.18
CA PRO A 171 -4.73 -21.30 7.30
C PRO A 171 -4.39 -22.72 6.78
N LEU A 172 -3.13 -22.90 6.37
CA LEU A 172 -2.65 -24.10 5.66
C LEU A 172 -2.75 -25.36 6.50
N ASP A 173 -2.54 -25.28 7.80
CA ASP A 173 -2.73 -26.35 8.77
C ASP A 173 -4.19 -26.87 8.78
N GLN A 174 -5.14 -25.95 8.73
CA GLN A 174 -6.57 -26.31 8.66
C GLN A 174 -6.95 -26.89 7.29
N GLN A 175 -6.28 -26.51 6.23
CA GLN A 175 -6.47 -27.10 4.91
C GLN A 175 -6.00 -28.57 4.89
N ALA A 176 -4.86 -28.86 5.51
CA ALA A 176 -4.36 -30.23 5.67
C ALA A 176 -5.33 -31.07 6.54
N GLU A 177 -5.81 -30.51 7.65
CA GLU A 177 -6.80 -31.18 8.52
C GLU A 177 -8.12 -31.45 7.80
N MET A 178 -8.56 -30.51 6.97
CA MET A 178 -9.77 -30.67 6.15
C MET A 178 -9.61 -31.83 5.15
N LEU A 179 -8.46 -31.96 4.49
CA LEU A 179 -8.17 -33.07 3.59
C LEU A 179 -8.25 -34.41 4.33
N HIS A 180 -7.67 -34.52 5.51
CA HIS A 180 -7.74 -35.72 6.33
C HIS A 180 -9.19 -36.03 6.78
N THR A 181 -9.95 -35.01 7.12
CA THR A 181 -11.35 -35.15 7.55
C THR A 181 -12.25 -35.68 6.43
N TRP A 182 -12.08 -35.16 5.22
CA TRP A 182 -12.91 -35.53 4.07
C TRP A 182 -12.47 -36.81 3.38
N PHE A 183 -11.19 -37.14 3.47
CA PHE A 183 -10.57 -38.31 2.84
C PHE A 183 -9.72 -39.10 3.85
N PRO A 184 -10.34 -39.67 4.92
CA PRO A 184 -9.59 -40.29 6.02
C PRO A 184 -8.76 -41.51 5.60
N ASP A 185 -9.16 -42.18 4.52
CA ASP A 185 -8.49 -43.36 3.99
C ASP A 185 -7.44 -43.05 2.92
N ALA A 186 -7.25 -41.78 2.56
CA ALA A 186 -6.25 -41.38 1.57
C ALA A 186 -4.84 -41.61 2.10
N GLN A 187 -4.04 -42.36 1.33
CA GLN A 187 -2.65 -42.63 1.65
C GLN A 187 -1.67 -41.76 0.85
N THR A 188 -2.16 -41.11 -0.17
CA THR A 188 -1.37 -40.27 -1.07
C THR A 188 -2.18 -39.09 -1.55
N VAL A 189 -1.60 -37.89 -1.48
CA VAL A 189 -2.15 -36.65 -2.00
C VAL A 189 -1.20 -36.08 -3.03
N GLY A 190 -1.72 -35.68 -4.18
CA GLY A 190 -0.97 -34.97 -5.19
C GLY A 190 -1.16 -33.46 -5.06
N LEU A 191 -0.05 -32.70 -5.01
CA LEU A 191 -0.08 -31.24 -5.00
C LEU A 191 0.37 -30.68 -6.35
N LEU A 192 -0.45 -29.83 -6.94
CA LEU A 192 -0.12 -29.14 -8.19
C LEU A 192 0.13 -27.64 -7.87
N TYR A 193 1.32 -27.16 -8.21
CA TYR A 193 1.72 -25.79 -7.90
C TYR A 193 2.67 -25.22 -8.96
N CYS A 194 2.86 -23.90 -8.94
CA CYS A 194 3.85 -23.21 -9.76
C CYS A 194 5.20 -23.15 -9.03
N SER A 195 6.17 -23.96 -9.46
CA SER A 195 7.51 -24.01 -8.82
C SER A 195 8.36 -22.75 -9.06
N ALA A 196 7.93 -21.86 -9.97
CA ALA A 196 8.58 -20.58 -10.21
C ALA A 196 8.12 -19.46 -9.23
N GLU A 197 7.13 -19.76 -8.41
CA GLU A 197 6.56 -18.80 -7.45
C GLU A 197 6.90 -19.22 -6.02
N PRO A 198 7.66 -18.41 -5.26
CA PRO A 198 8.09 -18.77 -3.89
C PRO A 198 6.92 -18.93 -2.92
N ASN A 199 5.83 -18.17 -3.09
CA ASN A 199 4.60 -18.34 -2.31
C ASN A 199 3.94 -19.71 -2.55
N SER A 200 3.95 -20.21 -3.77
CA SER A 200 3.43 -21.56 -4.10
C SER A 200 4.27 -22.65 -3.44
N GLN A 201 5.60 -22.54 -3.50
CA GLN A 201 6.50 -23.46 -2.82
C GLN A 201 6.28 -23.45 -1.30
N TYR A 202 6.21 -22.27 -0.69
CA TYR A 202 5.94 -22.12 0.74
C TYR A 202 4.65 -22.83 1.19
N GLN A 203 3.58 -22.68 0.42
CA GLN A 203 2.30 -23.33 0.72
C GLN A 203 2.41 -24.86 0.64
N VAL A 204 3.08 -25.38 -0.40
CA VAL A 204 3.27 -26.83 -0.55
C VAL A 204 4.14 -27.42 0.55
N ASP A 205 5.19 -26.71 0.96
CA ASP A 205 6.10 -27.17 2.03
C ASP A 205 5.44 -27.13 3.42
N THR A 206 4.36 -26.35 3.58
CA THR A 206 3.65 -26.17 4.84
C THR A 206 2.52 -27.19 5.01
N VAL A 207 1.81 -27.55 3.93
CA VAL A 207 0.71 -28.53 3.92
C VAL A 207 1.23 -29.96 3.93
#